data_8973aeb2d4c1d8ed6f0053d5daf4aaa3
#
_entry.id   8973aeb2d4c1d8ed6f0053d5daf4aaa3
#
_cell.length_a   1.000
_cell.length_b   1.000
_cell.length_c   1.000
_cell.angle_alpha   90.00
_cell.angle_beta   90.00
_cell.angle_gamma   90.00
#
_symmetry.space_group_name_H-M   'P 1'
#
loop_
_entity.id
_entity.type
_entity.pdbx_description
1 polymer ?
#
loop_
_entity_poly.entity_id
_entity_poly.type
_entity_poly.pdbx_seq_one_letter_code
_entity_poly.pdbx_strand_id
1 'polypeptide(L)'
;MPPFPWDAGILVVPATAPPEYLGGYLGPLRLLLSDRVVVTMARSPAGLQNIPTLRSHAERLNADARLIVTDFEPQPLGDVRGRDVFFATTAPGAVAARQAQALERTHGCRVVGWSARLADRAGLVQDLDGAEAYEVLLSELKAAAVDVACDRAMARGAEVVFVDNRAVVLEGDTDLPTALRETIGLAGERSARRNEQR
;
A
#
# COMPACT_ATOMS: atom_id res chain seq x y z
N MET A 1 14.12 5.95 -24.23
CA MET A 1 13.66 4.55 -24.21
C MET A 1 14.51 3.79 -23.21
N PRO A 2 13.98 2.81 -22.48
CA PRO A 2 14.82 1.94 -21.67
C PRO A 2 15.81 1.20 -22.54
N PRO A 3 17.02 0.93 -22.05
CA PRO A 3 18.07 0.27 -22.83
C PRO A 3 17.72 -1.19 -23.18
N PHE A 4 16.69 -1.74 -22.54
CA PHE A 4 16.23 -3.11 -22.76
C PHE A 4 14.76 -3.11 -23.20
N PRO A 5 14.38 -3.94 -24.19
CA PRO A 5 12.98 -4.17 -24.51
C PRO A 5 12.34 -4.90 -23.33
N TRP A 6 11.18 -4.42 -22.87
CA TRP A 6 10.33 -5.19 -21.96
C TRP A 6 9.12 -5.72 -22.70
N ASP A 7 8.56 -6.81 -22.24
CA ASP A 7 7.49 -7.52 -22.92
C ASP A 7 6.12 -7.17 -22.36
N ALA A 8 6.03 -6.80 -21.08
CA ALA A 8 4.81 -6.28 -20.47
C ALA A 8 5.14 -5.25 -19.39
N GLY A 9 4.25 -4.28 -19.20
CA GLY A 9 4.41 -3.17 -18.27
C GLY A 9 3.30 -3.08 -17.23
N ILE A 10 3.68 -2.82 -15.97
CA ILE A 10 2.76 -2.43 -14.92
C ILE A 10 3.17 -1.04 -14.43
N LEU A 11 2.26 -0.08 -14.52
CA LEU A 11 2.42 1.24 -13.93
C LEU A 11 1.73 1.25 -12.56
N VAL A 12 2.50 1.54 -11.51
CA VAL A 12 1.95 1.78 -10.19
C VAL A 12 1.97 3.28 -9.92
N VAL A 13 0.82 3.84 -9.56
CA VAL A 13 0.67 5.27 -9.26
C VAL A 13 -0.18 5.46 -8.01
N PRO A 14 0.27 6.26 -7.01
CA PRO A 14 -0.57 6.58 -5.87
C PRO A 14 -1.69 7.54 -6.29
N ALA A 15 -2.91 7.29 -5.84
CA ALA A 15 -4.05 8.18 -6.07
C ALA A 15 -3.86 9.58 -5.47
N THR A 16 -2.92 9.72 -4.52
CA THR A 16 -2.51 11.00 -3.94
C THR A 16 -1.60 11.83 -4.85
N ALA A 17 -1.06 11.24 -5.93
CA ALA A 17 -0.26 12.00 -6.90
C ALA A 17 -1.14 13.02 -7.63
N PRO A 18 -0.60 14.21 -7.95
CA PRO A 18 -1.32 15.16 -8.79
C PRO A 18 -1.74 14.52 -10.11
N PRO A 19 -2.98 14.72 -10.60
CA PRO A 19 -3.45 14.12 -11.84
C PRO A 19 -2.58 14.45 -13.06
N GLU A 20 -1.94 15.62 -13.06
CA GLU A 20 -1.01 16.06 -14.10
C GLU A 20 0.24 15.18 -14.21
N TYR A 21 0.53 14.36 -13.18
CA TYR A 21 1.64 13.40 -13.20
C TYR A 21 1.50 12.37 -14.32
N LEU A 22 0.27 11.91 -14.61
CA LEU A 22 0.00 11.02 -15.74
C LEU A 22 -0.12 11.76 -17.07
N GLY A 23 -0.56 13.01 -17.07
CA GLY A 23 -0.77 13.82 -18.28
C GLY A 23 0.47 14.58 -18.76
N GLY A 24 1.48 14.72 -17.91
CA GLY A 24 2.69 15.49 -18.20
C GLY A 24 3.99 14.71 -18.01
N TYR A 25 5.09 15.33 -18.41
CA TYR A 25 6.43 14.79 -18.28
C TYR A 25 6.59 13.40 -18.96
N LEU A 26 6.98 12.39 -18.21
CA LEU A 26 7.08 10.99 -18.68
C LEU A 26 5.80 10.17 -18.41
N GLY A 27 4.78 10.78 -17.85
CA GLY A 27 3.51 10.11 -17.54
C GLY A 27 2.85 9.46 -18.77
N PRO A 28 2.66 10.21 -19.89
CA PRO A 28 2.09 9.65 -21.10
C PRO A 28 2.90 8.47 -21.65
N LEU A 29 4.24 8.56 -21.64
CA LEU A 29 5.09 7.47 -22.09
C LEU A 29 4.95 6.23 -21.20
N ARG A 30 4.90 6.41 -19.87
CA ARG A 30 4.71 5.31 -18.92
C ARG A 30 3.36 4.63 -19.12
N LEU A 31 2.28 5.40 -19.34
CA LEU A 31 0.96 4.88 -19.63
C LEU A 31 0.94 4.08 -20.94
N LEU A 32 1.51 4.62 -22.01
CA LEU A 32 1.57 3.95 -23.32
C LEU A 32 2.36 2.63 -23.30
N LEU A 33 3.30 2.51 -22.39
CA LEU A 33 4.12 1.31 -22.22
C LEU A 33 3.55 0.32 -21.19
N SER A 34 2.37 0.60 -20.61
CA SER A 34 1.78 -0.21 -19.55
C SER A 34 0.62 -1.02 -20.09
N ASP A 35 0.59 -2.31 -19.81
CA ASP A 35 -0.55 -3.19 -20.04
C ASP A 35 -1.55 -3.12 -18.87
N ARG A 36 -1.07 -2.69 -17.70
CA ARG A 36 -1.86 -2.56 -16.50
C ARG A 36 -1.47 -1.32 -15.69
N VAL A 37 -2.48 -0.64 -15.15
CA VAL A 37 -2.30 0.51 -14.25
C VAL A 37 -2.86 0.13 -12.88
N VAL A 38 -2.03 0.16 -11.85
CA VAL A 38 -2.43 -0.07 -10.46
C VAL A 38 -2.41 1.25 -9.72
N VAL A 39 -3.60 1.76 -9.38
CA VAL A 39 -3.76 2.96 -8.55
C VAL A 39 -3.77 2.53 -7.09
N THR A 40 -2.89 3.10 -6.27
CA THR A 40 -2.80 2.79 -4.83
C THR A 40 -3.29 3.95 -3.97
N MET A 41 -3.46 3.74 -2.66
CA MET A 41 -3.90 4.77 -1.68
C MET A 41 -5.26 5.42 -2.03
N ALA A 42 -6.16 4.65 -2.59
CA ALA A 42 -7.41 5.14 -3.15
C ALA A 42 -8.38 5.74 -2.12
N ARG A 43 -8.41 5.20 -0.88
CA ARG A 43 -9.30 5.67 0.18
C ARG A 43 -8.80 6.92 0.92
N SER A 44 -7.68 7.51 0.52
CA SER A 44 -7.27 8.80 1.04
C SER A 44 -8.19 9.93 0.51
N PRO A 45 -8.38 11.05 1.25
CA PRO A 45 -9.22 12.16 0.76
C PRO A 45 -8.79 12.68 -0.62
N ALA A 46 -7.49 12.85 -0.82
CA ALA A 46 -6.93 13.26 -2.12
C ALA A 46 -7.13 12.15 -3.18
N GLY A 47 -6.98 10.87 -2.79
CA GLY A 47 -7.19 9.72 -3.69
C GLY A 47 -8.61 9.68 -4.24
N LEU A 48 -9.60 9.78 -3.39
CA LEU A 48 -11.01 9.79 -3.80
C LEU A 48 -11.34 10.90 -4.81
N GLN A 49 -10.71 12.07 -4.67
CA GLN A 49 -10.88 13.20 -5.60
C GLN A 49 -10.15 12.98 -6.93
N ASN A 50 -8.98 12.36 -6.91
CA ASN A 50 -8.12 12.25 -8.08
C ASN A 50 -8.43 11.04 -8.98
N ILE A 51 -9.00 9.95 -8.45
CA ILE A 51 -9.27 8.71 -9.21
C ILE A 51 -10.02 8.95 -10.52
N PRO A 52 -11.11 9.74 -10.59
CA PRO A 52 -11.81 9.98 -11.85
C PRO A 52 -10.90 10.60 -12.92
N THR A 53 -10.06 11.56 -12.54
CA THR A 53 -9.13 12.22 -13.46
C THR A 53 -8.00 11.28 -13.89
N LEU A 54 -7.43 10.50 -12.97
CA LEU A 54 -6.41 9.48 -13.29
C LEU A 54 -6.96 8.43 -14.25
N ARG A 55 -8.19 7.97 -14.03
CA ARG A 55 -8.89 7.05 -14.94
C ARG A 55 -9.05 7.66 -16.33
N SER A 56 -9.59 8.86 -16.43
CA SER A 56 -9.78 9.56 -17.70
C SER A 56 -8.46 9.75 -18.47
N HIS A 57 -7.36 10.04 -17.77
CA HIS A 57 -6.04 10.11 -18.39
C HIS A 57 -5.57 8.75 -18.91
N ALA A 58 -5.74 7.68 -18.13
CA ALA A 58 -5.36 6.33 -18.54
C ALA A 58 -6.16 5.91 -19.79
N GLU A 59 -7.48 6.02 -19.77
CA GLU A 59 -8.36 5.65 -20.87
C GLU A 59 -8.07 6.44 -22.16
N ARG A 60 -7.80 7.74 -22.04
CA ARG A 60 -7.49 8.59 -23.22
C ARG A 60 -6.15 8.26 -23.87
N LEU A 61 -5.14 7.91 -23.07
CA LEU A 61 -3.77 7.68 -23.57
C LEU A 61 -3.50 6.23 -23.93
N ASN A 62 -4.13 5.30 -23.25
CA ASN A 62 -3.99 3.87 -23.48
C ASN A 62 -5.27 3.13 -23.05
N ALA A 63 -6.25 3.08 -23.95
CA ALA A 63 -7.53 2.41 -23.70
C ALA A 63 -7.41 0.90 -23.47
N ASP A 64 -6.31 0.29 -23.89
CA ASP A 64 -6.05 -1.15 -23.73
C ASP A 64 -5.48 -1.47 -22.33
N ALA A 65 -4.94 -0.49 -21.62
CA ALA A 65 -4.40 -0.70 -20.30
C ALA A 65 -5.52 -0.94 -19.28
N ARG A 66 -5.47 -2.10 -18.61
CA ARG A 66 -6.45 -2.45 -17.57
C ARG A 66 -6.13 -1.72 -16.28
N LEU A 67 -7.11 -1.04 -15.69
CA LEU A 67 -6.96 -0.27 -14.47
C LEU A 67 -7.49 -1.03 -13.25
N ILE A 68 -6.67 -1.12 -12.21
CA ILE A 68 -7.03 -1.66 -10.89
C ILE A 68 -6.84 -0.57 -9.85
N VAL A 69 -7.86 -0.33 -9.05
CA VAL A 69 -7.82 0.61 -7.93
C VAL A 69 -7.66 -0.16 -6.64
N THR A 70 -6.64 0.19 -5.86
CA THR A 70 -6.30 -0.50 -4.62
C THR A 70 -6.11 0.47 -3.46
N ASP A 71 -6.23 -0.06 -2.25
CA ASP A 71 -5.76 0.59 -1.02
C ASP A 71 -4.96 -0.40 -0.18
N PHE A 72 -4.35 0.06 0.90
CA PHE A 72 -3.62 -0.79 1.83
C PHE A 72 -4.43 -1.02 3.10
N GLU A 73 -4.48 -2.29 3.51
CA GLU A 73 -5.05 -2.70 4.80
C GLU A 73 -3.97 -3.39 5.64
N PRO A 74 -3.86 -3.02 6.94
CA PRO A 74 -2.90 -3.61 7.84
C PRO A 74 -3.27 -5.08 8.12
N GLN A 75 -2.32 -5.99 7.91
CA GLN A 75 -2.44 -7.41 8.17
C GLN A 75 -1.45 -7.82 9.25
N PRO A 76 -1.87 -8.09 10.48
CA PRO A 76 -1.00 -8.63 11.51
C PRO A 76 -0.39 -9.97 11.10
N LEU A 77 0.90 -10.17 11.38
CA LEU A 77 1.61 -11.41 11.11
C LEU A 77 1.55 -12.41 12.29
N GLY A 78 0.78 -12.09 13.33
CA GLY A 78 0.50 -12.93 14.48
C GLY A 78 -0.95 -12.79 14.95
N ASP A 79 -1.35 -13.60 15.94
CA ASP A 79 -2.70 -13.54 16.49
C ASP A 79 -2.85 -12.35 17.47
N VAL A 80 -3.87 -11.54 17.20
CA VAL A 80 -4.19 -10.36 18.02
C VAL A 80 -5.64 -10.36 18.50
N ARG A 81 -6.39 -11.41 18.22
CA ARG A 81 -7.82 -11.50 18.53
C ARG A 81 -8.08 -11.42 20.04
N GLY A 82 -8.99 -10.53 20.41
CA GLY A 82 -9.41 -10.30 21.80
C GLY A 82 -8.37 -9.57 22.65
N ARG A 83 -7.27 -9.12 22.08
CA ARG A 83 -6.16 -8.47 22.78
C ARG A 83 -6.22 -6.95 22.69
N ASP A 84 -5.65 -6.29 23.67
CA ASP A 84 -5.42 -4.84 23.69
C ASP A 84 -4.15 -4.51 22.91
N VAL A 85 -4.29 -3.66 21.89
CA VAL A 85 -3.26 -3.40 20.90
C VAL A 85 -2.90 -1.92 20.84
N PHE A 86 -1.61 -1.59 20.83
CA PHE A 86 -1.12 -0.29 20.38
C PHE A 86 -0.60 -0.39 18.96
N PHE A 87 -1.10 0.43 18.03
CA PHE A 87 -0.73 0.37 16.61
C PHE A 87 0.23 1.49 16.23
N ALA A 88 1.43 1.15 15.75
CA ALA A 88 2.44 2.09 15.29
C ALA A 88 2.62 1.99 13.77
N THR A 89 2.48 3.11 13.06
CA THR A 89 2.52 3.20 11.60
C THR A 89 3.23 4.47 11.12
N THR A 90 3.68 4.46 9.87
CA THR A 90 4.17 5.65 9.16
C THR A 90 3.06 6.38 8.38
N ALA A 91 1.87 5.82 8.32
CA ALA A 91 0.73 6.41 7.64
C ALA A 91 0.31 7.75 8.28
N PRO A 92 -0.15 8.75 7.50
CA PRO A 92 -0.70 9.99 8.05
C PRO A 92 -1.83 9.72 9.05
N GLY A 93 -2.00 10.59 10.07
CA GLY A 93 -2.92 10.39 11.19
C GLY A 93 -4.35 9.98 10.81
N ALA A 94 -4.94 10.60 9.78
CA ALA A 94 -6.27 10.24 9.30
C ALA A 94 -6.31 8.82 8.68
N VAL A 95 -5.22 8.36 8.07
CA VAL A 95 -5.08 7.00 7.54
C VAL A 95 -4.85 6.02 8.68
N ALA A 96 -3.98 6.36 9.64
CA ALA A 96 -3.70 5.55 10.83
C ALA A 96 -4.97 5.26 11.65
N ALA A 97 -5.80 6.28 11.88
CA ALA A 97 -7.10 6.12 12.57
C ALA A 97 -8.03 5.16 11.83
N ARG A 98 -8.12 5.24 10.48
CA ARG A 98 -8.91 4.32 9.67
C ARG A 98 -8.35 2.90 9.70
N GLN A 99 -7.02 2.76 9.66
CA GLN A 99 -6.35 1.46 9.77
C GLN A 99 -6.57 0.82 11.14
N ALA A 100 -6.54 1.59 12.22
CA ALA A 100 -6.87 1.13 13.56
C ALA A 100 -8.30 0.54 13.62
N GLN A 101 -9.29 1.25 13.08
CA GLN A 101 -10.66 0.74 12.98
C GLN A 101 -10.78 -0.51 12.10
N ALA A 102 -9.99 -0.59 11.02
CA ALA A 102 -9.96 -1.79 10.17
C ALA A 102 -9.39 -2.99 10.92
N LEU A 103 -8.32 -2.82 11.70
CA LEU A 103 -7.75 -3.86 12.58
C LEU A 103 -8.79 -4.43 13.54
N GLU A 104 -9.54 -3.56 14.23
CA GLU A 104 -10.61 -4.00 15.15
C GLU A 104 -11.67 -4.82 14.44
N ARG A 105 -12.19 -4.33 13.30
CA ARG A 105 -13.26 -5.01 12.54
C ARG A 105 -12.81 -6.34 11.96
N THR A 106 -11.59 -6.40 11.43
CA THR A 106 -11.13 -7.54 10.63
C THR A 106 -10.44 -8.59 11.48
N HIS A 107 -9.70 -8.17 12.51
CA HIS A 107 -8.87 -9.06 13.32
C HIS A 107 -9.41 -9.26 14.75
N GLY A 108 -10.45 -8.51 15.14
CA GLY A 108 -11.14 -8.69 16.42
C GLY A 108 -10.27 -8.34 17.64
N CYS A 109 -9.28 -7.47 17.48
CA CYS A 109 -8.52 -6.86 18.57
C CYS A 109 -9.21 -5.57 19.05
N ARG A 110 -8.75 -5.02 20.17
CA ARG A 110 -9.12 -3.68 20.65
C ARG A 110 -7.92 -2.75 20.51
N VAL A 111 -8.01 -1.73 19.66
CA VAL A 111 -6.94 -0.74 19.50
C VAL A 111 -7.08 0.35 20.57
N VAL A 112 -6.30 0.24 21.65
CA VAL A 112 -6.32 1.17 22.78
C VAL A 112 -5.56 2.47 22.50
N GLY A 113 -4.73 2.50 21.45
CA GLY A 113 -4.00 3.67 20.99
C GLY A 113 -3.26 3.41 19.70
N TRP A 114 -2.85 4.48 19.03
CA TRP A 114 -2.03 4.40 17.82
C TRP A 114 -1.08 5.59 17.71
N SER A 115 0.01 5.41 16.97
CA SER A 115 0.94 6.47 16.61
C SER A 115 1.20 6.46 15.09
N ALA A 116 1.12 7.65 14.48
CA ALA A 116 1.51 7.88 13.08
C ALA A 116 2.99 8.31 12.96
N ARG A 117 3.77 8.18 14.05
CA ARG A 117 5.14 8.70 14.17
C ARG A 117 6.21 7.62 14.14
N LEU A 118 5.95 6.47 13.53
CA LEU A 118 6.92 5.38 13.46
C LEU A 118 8.20 5.75 12.66
N ALA A 119 8.20 6.87 11.93
CA ALA A 119 9.40 7.45 11.32
C ALA A 119 10.06 8.55 12.17
N ASP A 120 9.44 9.00 13.25
CA ASP A 120 9.91 10.03 14.18
C ASP A 120 10.17 9.41 15.55
N ARG A 121 11.44 9.13 15.85
CA ARG A 121 11.86 8.45 17.10
C ARG A 121 11.41 9.18 18.36
N ALA A 122 11.54 10.51 18.41
CA ALA A 122 11.21 11.29 19.60
C ALA A 122 9.70 11.36 19.82
N GLY A 123 8.95 11.61 18.75
CA GLY A 123 7.50 11.65 18.81
C GLY A 123 6.88 10.29 19.14
N LEU A 124 7.42 9.20 18.58
CA LEU A 124 6.98 7.85 18.89
C LEU A 124 7.16 7.50 20.37
N VAL A 125 8.32 7.86 20.96
CA VAL A 125 8.57 7.65 22.41
C VAL A 125 7.52 8.35 23.25
N GLN A 126 7.18 9.61 22.95
CA GLN A 126 6.14 10.35 23.65
C GLN A 126 4.78 9.66 23.55
N ASP A 127 4.41 9.20 22.37
CA ASP A 127 3.14 8.48 22.17
C ASP A 127 3.09 7.17 22.94
N LEU A 128 4.18 6.38 22.91
CA LEU A 128 4.26 5.12 23.63
C LEU A 128 4.29 5.32 25.15
N ASP A 129 4.99 6.33 25.65
CA ASP A 129 5.07 6.63 27.09
C ASP A 129 3.74 7.13 27.64
N GLY A 130 2.95 7.84 26.83
CA GLY A 130 1.60 8.31 27.17
C GLY A 130 0.49 7.31 26.89
N ALA A 131 0.80 6.16 26.29
CA ALA A 131 -0.19 5.16 25.92
C ALA A 131 -0.81 4.47 27.14
N GLU A 132 -2.10 4.12 27.02
CA GLU A 132 -2.76 3.19 27.95
C GLU A 132 -2.04 1.83 27.95
N ALA A 133 -2.37 0.96 28.91
CA ALA A 133 -1.82 -0.40 28.95
C ALA A 133 -2.28 -1.16 27.70
N TYR A 134 -1.34 -1.86 27.07
CA TYR A 134 -1.60 -2.74 25.93
C TYR A 134 -0.81 -4.04 26.09
N GLU A 135 -1.32 -5.11 25.51
CA GLU A 135 -0.72 -6.45 25.52
C GLU A 135 0.17 -6.68 24.30
N VAL A 136 -0.16 -6.00 23.18
CA VAL A 136 0.53 -6.17 21.90
C VAL A 136 0.88 -4.81 21.29
N LEU A 137 2.13 -4.66 20.88
CA LEU A 137 2.52 -3.62 19.94
C LEU A 137 2.36 -4.19 18.52
N LEU A 138 1.47 -3.60 17.72
CA LEU A 138 1.44 -3.80 16.27
C LEU A 138 2.32 -2.75 15.59
N SER A 139 3.36 -3.16 14.87
CA SER A 139 4.30 -2.24 14.21
C SER A 139 4.53 -2.61 12.75
N GLU A 140 4.55 -1.60 11.87
CA GLU A 140 5.04 -1.80 10.51
C GLU A 140 6.51 -2.22 10.51
N LEU A 141 6.89 -3.15 9.62
CA LEU A 141 8.23 -3.75 9.61
C LEU A 141 9.31 -2.81 9.06
N LYS A 142 8.97 -1.91 8.14
CA LYS A 142 9.93 -1.08 7.40
C LYS A 142 9.82 0.40 7.77
N ALA A 143 10.23 0.75 9.00
CA ALA A 143 10.23 2.13 9.44
C ALA A 143 11.47 2.45 10.30
N ALA A 144 11.84 3.74 10.35
CA ALA A 144 13.08 4.19 10.96
C ALA A 144 13.16 4.03 12.48
N ALA A 145 12.02 3.89 13.17
CA ALA A 145 11.93 3.79 14.62
C ALA A 145 11.34 2.47 15.12
N VAL A 146 11.36 1.42 14.30
CA VAL A 146 10.86 0.08 14.68
C VAL A 146 11.60 -0.48 15.88
N ASP A 147 12.92 -0.31 15.92
CA ASP A 147 13.76 -0.70 17.06
C ASP A 147 13.29 -0.03 18.36
N VAL A 148 13.05 1.27 18.33
CA VAL A 148 12.56 2.03 19.51
C VAL A 148 11.19 1.52 19.95
N ALA A 149 10.27 1.27 19.00
CA ALA A 149 8.94 0.74 19.30
C ALA A 149 9.02 -0.63 19.96
N CYS A 150 9.85 -1.54 19.42
CA CYS A 150 10.04 -2.88 19.95
C CYS A 150 10.66 -2.87 21.36
N ASP A 151 11.73 -2.10 21.56
CA ASP A 151 12.39 -1.99 22.86
C ASP A 151 11.43 -1.48 23.95
N ARG A 152 10.60 -0.46 23.64
CA ARG A 152 9.62 0.08 24.56
C ARG A 152 8.50 -0.89 24.90
N ALA A 153 7.99 -1.63 23.91
CA ALA A 153 6.98 -2.65 24.13
C ALA A 153 7.51 -3.80 25.00
N MET A 154 8.70 -4.32 24.69
CA MET A 154 9.33 -5.39 25.44
C MET A 154 9.63 -4.96 26.89
N ALA A 155 10.10 -3.73 27.12
CA ALA A 155 10.34 -3.20 28.46
C ALA A 155 9.06 -3.10 29.32
N ARG A 156 7.88 -3.04 28.69
CA ARG A 156 6.58 -3.08 29.34
C ARG A 156 5.98 -4.48 29.47
N GLY A 157 6.68 -5.51 28.94
CA GLY A 157 6.18 -6.89 28.88
C GLY A 157 5.13 -7.13 27.79
N ALA A 158 4.96 -6.20 26.85
CA ALA A 158 4.07 -6.39 25.71
C ALA A 158 4.73 -7.23 24.61
N GLU A 159 3.94 -8.03 23.92
CA GLU A 159 4.38 -8.78 22.73
C GLU A 159 4.51 -7.82 21.53
N VAL A 160 5.47 -8.10 20.66
CA VAL A 160 5.61 -7.38 19.39
C VAL A 160 5.10 -8.25 18.25
N VAL A 161 4.10 -7.77 17.54
CA VAL A 161 3.58 -8.38 16.32
C VAL A 161 3.78 -7.40 15.16
N PHE A 162 4.39 -7.87 14.09
CA PHE A 162 4.58 -7.03 12.91
C PHE A 162 3.33 -7.00 12.03
N VAL A 163 3.20 -5.92 11.28
CA VAL A 163 2.09 -5.67 10.35
C VAL A 163 2.63 -5.56 8.93
N ASP A 164 2.06 -6.34 8.03
CA ASP A 164 2.20 -6.16 6.59
C ASP A 164 1.06 -5.26 6.06
N ASN A 165 1.38 -4.35 5.16
CA ASN A 165 0.40 -3.51 4.47
C ASN A 165 -0.03 -4.23 3.18
N ARG A 166 -1.11 -4.99 3.25
CA ARG A 166 -1.62 -5.75 2.12
C ARG A 166 -2.44 -4.87 1.19
N ALA A 167 -2.14 -4.91 -0.11
CA ALA A 167 -2.94 -4.25 -1.12
C ALA A 167 -4.28 -5.00 -1.30
N VAL A 168 -5.39 -4.28 -1.14
CA VAL A 168 -6.75 -4.77 -1.38
C VAL A 168 -7.35 -4.07 -2.60
N VAL A 169 -7.97 -4.85 -3.49
CA VAL A 169 -8.64 -4.31 -4.67
C VAL A 169 -9.99 -3.72 -4.28
N LEU A 170 -10.22 -2.47 -4.69
CA LEU A 170 -11.50 -1.76 -4.50
C LEU A 170 -12.32 -1.77 -5.79
N GLU A 171 -11.64 -1.62 -6.92
CA GLU A 171 -12.22 -1.64 -8.27
C GLU A 171 -11.23 -2.31 -9.23
N GLY A 172 -11.74 -3.08 -10.16
CA GLY A 172 -10.95 -3.77 -11.18
C GLY A 172 -11.70 -4.96 -11.76
N ASP A 173 -11.13 -5.55 -12.77
CA ASP A 173 -11.66 -6.73 -13.46
C ASP A 173 -11.28 -8.05 -12.77
N THR A 174 -10.29 -8.01 -11.87
CA THR A 174 -9.77 -9.19 -11.17
C THR A 174 -9.01 -8.80 -9.89
N ASP A 175 -8.63 -9.78 -9.07
CA ASP A 175 -7.74 -9.56 -7.92
C ASP A 175 -6.29 -9.29 -8.36
N LEU A 176 -5.51 -8.65 -7.49
CA LEU A 176 -4.14 -8.25 -7.80
C LEU A 176 -3.21 -9.45 -8.11
N PRO A 177 -3.21 -10.57 -7.37
CA PRO A 177 -2.42 -11.74 -7.70
C PRO A 177 -2.73 -12.33 -9.07
N THR A 178 -4.00 -12.38 -9.46
CA THR A 178 -4.42 -12.84 -10.79
C THR A 178 -3.97 -11.87 -11.86
N ALA A 179 -4.17 -10.57 -11.66
CA ALA A 179 -3.69 -9.52 -12.54
C ALA A 179 -2.19 -9.61 -12.82
N LEU A 180 -1.38 -9.86 -11.78
CA LEU A 180 0.06 -10.03 -11.92
C LEU A 180 0.41 -11.28 -12.74
N ARG A 181 -0.27 -12.42 -12.47
CA ARG A 181 -0.06 -13.66 -13.25
C ARG A 181 -0.41 -13.50 -14.73
N GLU A 182 -1.52 -12.83 -15.03
CA GLU A 182 -1.91 -12.51 -16.42
C GLU A 182 -0.86 -11.66 -17.12
N THR A 183 -0.32 -10.64 -16.43
CA THR A 183 0.72 -9.77 -17.00
C THR A 183 2.04 -10.52 -17.23
N ILE A 184 2.40 -11.44 -16.34
CA ILE A 184 3.55 -12.35 -16.53
C ILE A 184 3.33 -13.27 -17.74
N GLY A 185 2.13 -13.84 -17.88
CA GLY A 185 1.77 -14.66 -19.04
C GLY A 185 1.91 -13.89 -20.36
N LEU A 186 1.38 -12.67 -20.40
CA LEU A 186 1.50 -11.78 -21.56
C LEU A 186 2.97 -11.47 -21.90
N ALA A 187 3.80 -11.24 -20.89
CA ALA A 187 5.23 -11.03 -21.10
C ALA A 187 5.91 -12.27 -21.73
N GLY A 188 5.57 -13.47 -21.25
CA GLY A 188 6.08 -14.72 -21.81
C GLY A 188 5.71 -14.92 -23.28
N GLU A 189 4.44 -14.69 -23.64
CA GLU A 189 3.95 -14.79 -25.02
C GLU A 189 4.65 -13.80 -25.97
N ARG A 190 4.82 -12.55 -25.53
CA ARG A 190 5.48 -11.52 -26.35
C ARG A 190 6.97 -11.80 -26.52
N SER A 191 7.63 -12.31 -25.47
CA SER A 191 9.03 -12.72 -25.53
C SER A 191 9.25 -13.87 -26.51
N ALA A 192 8.39 -14.88 -26.48
CA ALA A 192 8.45 -16.01 -27.42
C ALA A 192 8.32 -15.52 -28.87
N ARG A 193 7.29 -14.72 -29.18
CA ARG A 193 7.08 -14.15 -30.53
C ARG A 193 8.27 -13.33 -31.02
N ARG A 194 8.90 -12.54 -30.15
CA ARG A 194 10.09 -11.76 -30.52
C ARG A 194 11.29 -12.64 -30.85
N ASN A 195 11.46 -13.77 -30.15
CA ASN A 195 12.56 -14.70 -30.42
C ASN A 195 12.37 -15.50 -31.71
N GLU A 196 11.13 -15.78 -32.10
CA GLU A 196 10.81 -16.41 -33.39
C GLU A 196 11.07 -15.52 -34.62
N GLN A 197 11.12 -14.19 -34.40
CA GLN A 197 11.34 -13.19 -35.47
C GLN A 197 12.82 -12.81 -35.64
N ARG A 198 13.72 -13.38 -34.86
CA ARG A 198 15.17 -13.18 -34.93
C ARG A 198 15.86 -14.33 -35.65
#